data_434b6c53df1351ca4cfc673a9b5fa23e
#
_entry.id   434b6c53df1351ca4cfc673a9b5fa23e
#
_cell.length_a   1.000
_cell.length_b   1.000
_cell.length_c   1.000
_cell.angle_alpha   90.00
_cell.angle_beta   90.00
_cell.angle_gamma   90.00
#
_symmetry.space_group_name_H-M   'P 1'
#
loop_
_entity.id
_entity.type
_entity.pdbx_description
1 polymer ?
#
loop_
_entity_poly.entity_id
_entity_poly.type
_entity_poly.pdbx_seq_one_letter_code
_entity_poly.pdbx_strand_id
1 'polypeptide(L)'
;MAQFELEPDEKAVDTWTITYLPPSGGKYLGKLTVTNKRLIYDAKFDVSMAGFVEEALFYKFGSEGYVVIPKSRISKVDVKKSLLSKKVLVTLDNGQVHVFDYGVLNVDPVAQAIQR
;
A
#
# COMPACT_ATOMS: atom_id res chain seq x y z
N MET A 1 -0.88 18.16 2.96
CA MET A 1 -1.17 16.73 3.08
C MET A 1 -2.09 16.29 1.98
N ALA A 2 -1.76 15.23 1.33
CA ALA A 2 -2.61 14.73 0.27
C ALA A 2 -3.92 14.18 0.84
N GLN A 3 -4.97 14.28 0.07
CA GLN A 3 -6.26 13.80 0.49
C GLN A 3 -6.93 13.10 -0.67
N PHE A 4 -7.82 12.21 -0.36
CA PHE A 4 -8.56 11.51 -1.37
C PHE A 4 -10.03 11.48 -0.98
N GLU A 5 -10.88 11.24 -1.95
CA GLU A 5 -12.30 11.18 -1.72
C GLU A 5 -12.79 9.76 -2.00
N LEU A 6 -13.67 9.28 -1.14
CA LEU A 6 -14.28 8.00 -1.35
C LEU A 6 -15.42 8.13 -2.35
N GLU A 7 -15.63 7.08 -3.11
CA GLU A 7 -16.75 7.05 -4.04
C GLU A 7 -18.07 6.91 -3.27
N PRO A 8 -19.20 7.19 -3.90
CA PRO A 8 -20.47 7.21 -3.15
C PRO A 8 -20.80 5.93 -2.38
N ASP A 9 -20.43 4.78 -2.92
CA ASP A 9 -20.72 3.51 -2.26
C ASP A 9 -19.47 2.89 -1.67
N GLU A 10 -18.39 3.66 -1.53
CA GLU A 10 -17.14 3.16 -1.00
C GLU A 10 -17.04 3.48 0.49
N LYS A 11 -16.57 2.51 1.26
CA LYS A 11 -16.40 2.70 2.69
C LYS A 11 -15.02 2.25 3.12
N ALA A 12 -14.38 3.04 3.96
CA ALA A 12 -13.09 2.66 4.50
C ALA A 12 -13.28 1.51 5.49
N VAL A 13 -12.46 0.48 5.34
CA VAL A 13 -12.47 -0.65 6.24
C VAL A 13 -11.56 -0.34 7.43
N ASP A 14 -10.34 0.09 7.15
CA ASP A 14 -9.38 0.43 8.20
C ASP A 14 -8.19 1.18 7.61
N THR A 15 -7.36 1.72 8.47
CA THR A 15 -6.18 2.50 8.11
C THR A 15 -5.03 2.11 9.03
N TRP A 16 -3.83 1.98 8.44
CA TRP A 16 -2.63 1.65 9.21
C TRP A 16 -1.48 2.54 8.77
N THR A 17 -0.59 2.85 9.70
CA THR A 17 0.70 3.47 9.37
C THR A 17 1.67 2.31 9.11
N ILE A 18 2.16 2.22 7.89
CA ILE A 18 2.89 1.04 7.46
C ILE A 18 3.91 1.43 6.39
N THR A 19 4.99 0.67 6.29
CA THR A 19 6.02 0.92 5.29
C THR A 19 5.63 0.25 3.98
N TYR A 20 5.81 0.96 2.88
CA TYR A 20 5.45 0.47 1.55
C TYR A 20 6.71 0.31 0.72
N LEU A 21 6.83 -0.86 0.08
CA LEU A 21 7.94 -1.18 -0.80
C LEU A 21 7.36 -1.45 -2.18
N PRO A 22 7.39 -0.46 -3.08
CA PRO A 22 6.79 -0.62 -4.41
C PRO A 22 7.62 -1.53 -5.31
N PRO A 23 7.02 -2.04 -6.39
CA PRO A 23 7.75 -2.90 -7.32
C PRO A 23 8.95 -2.23 -7.95
N SER A 24 8.89 -0.90 -8.11
CA SER A 24 9.99 -0.17 -8.73
C SER A 24 11.14 0.07 -7.78
N GLY A 25 11.00 -0.29 -6.53
CA GLY A 25 12.04 -0.07 -5.52
C GLY A 25 11.71 1.14 -4.65
N GLY A 26 12.46 1.30 -3.61
CA GLY A 26 12.24 2.39 -2.68
C GLY A 26 11.55 1.90 -1.42
N LYS A 27 11.40 2.83 -0.49
CA LYS A 27 10.84 2.50 0.81
C LYS A 27 10.18 3.76 1.34
N TYR A 28 8.91 3.68 1.61
CA TYR A 28 8.12 4.84 2.01
C TYR A 28 7.37 4.58 3.30
N LEU A 29 7.26 5.59 4.14
CA LEU A 29 6.47 5.50 5.34
C LEU A 29 5.24 6.36 5.17
N GLY A 30 4.07 5.82 5.43
CA GLY A 30 2.84 6.56 5.27
C GLY A 30 1.65 5.76 5.77
N LYS A 31 0.48 6.13 5.28
CA LYS A 31 -0.75 5.48 5.72
C LYS A 31 -1.37 4.68 4.60
N LEU A 32 -1.71 3.45 4.91
CA LEU A 32 -2.47 2.60 4.03
C LEU A 32 -3.92 2.60 4.50
N THR A 33 -4.82 3.04 3.65
CA THR A 33 -6.25 2.95 3.89
C THR A 33 -6.81 1.87 2.97
N VAL A 34 -7.52 0.91 3.53
CA VAL A 34 -8.16 -0.13 2.76
C VAL A 34 -9.65 0.15 2.78
N THR A 35 -10.25 0.22 1.59
CA THR A 35 -11.69 0.38 1.48
C THR A 35 -12.29 -0.91 0.95
N ASN A 36 -13.60 -0.92 0.75
CA ASN A 36 -14.24 -2.08 0.14
C ASN A 36 -13.94 -2.20 -1.35
N LYS A 37 -13.28 -1.20 -1.96
CA LYS A 37 -13.01 -1.21 -3.39
C LYS A 37 -11.54 -1.11 -3.77
N ARG A 38 -10.71 -0.53 -2.92
CA ARG A 38 -9.32 -0.26 -3.30
C ARG A 38 -8.43 -0.10 -2.08
N LEU A 39 -7.12 -0.14 -2.35
CA LEU A 39 -6.09 0.23 -1.38
C LEU A 39 -5.62 1.63 -1.76
N ILE A 40 -5.48 2.51 -0.78
CA ILE A 40 -4.99 3.86 -1.02
C ILE A 40 -3.83 4.11 -0.06
N TYR A 41 -2.66 4.36 -0.62
CA TYR A 41 -1.48 4.58 0.20
C TYR A 41 -1.03 6.03 0.07
N ASP A 42 -0.99 6.74 1.20
CA ASP A 42 -0.55 8.12 1.26
C ASP A 42 0.88 8.12 1.80
N ALA A 43 1.84 8.30 0.92
CA ALA A 43 3.25 8.25 1.28
C ALA A 43 3.66 9.57 1.90
N LYS A 44 3.62 9.63 3.21
CA LYS A 44 3.95 10.86 3.90
C LYS A 44 5.42 11.16 3.90
N PHE A 45 6.24 10.13 4.05
CA PHE A 45 7.67 10.32 4.13
C PHE A 45 8.38 9.41 3.17
N ASP A 46 9.42 9.92 2.56
CA ASP A 46 10.28 9.12 1.72
C ASP A 46 11.49 8.75 2.56
N VAL A 47 11.46 7.57 3.15
CA VAL A 47 12.56 7.15 4.01
C VAL A 47 13.74 6.68 3.21
N SER A 48 13.59 6.52 1.90
CA SER A 48 14.71 6.17 1.06
C SER A 48 15.44 7.43 0.63
N MET A 49 14.87 8.53 0.83
CA MET A 49 15.44 9.76 0.48
C MET A 49 15.67 9.96 -0.88
N ALA A 50 15.34 9.20 -1.70
CA ALA A 50 15.61 9.36 -3.08
C ALA A 50 14.44 10.03 -3.74
N GLY A 51 14.44 11.29 -3.82
CA GLY A 51 13.33 12.03 -4.43
C GLY A 51 12.97 11.53 -5.81
N PHE A 52 13.96 11.04 -6.57
CA PHE A 52 13.65 10.56 -7.90
C PHE A 52 12.78 9.29 -7.84
N VAL A 53 12.85 8.54 -6.75
CA VAL A 53 12.00 7.37 -6.62
C VAL A 53 10.56 7.82 -6.40
N GLU A 54 10.37 8.88 -5.62
CA GLU A 54 9.05 9.39 -5.42
C GLU A 54 8.44 9.86 -6.71
N GLU A 55 9.23 10.51 -7.53
CA GLU A 55 8.74 11.02 -8.78
C GLU A 55 8.23 9.87 -9.65
N ALA A 56 8.98 8.80 -9.74
CA ALA A 56 8.58 7.65 -10.53
C ALA A 56 7.30 7.01 -9.98
N LEU A 57 7.20 6.92 -8.66
CA LEU A 57 6.03 6.33 -8.04
C LEU A 57 4.79 7.17 -8.28
N PHE A 58 4.89 8.49 -8.06
CA PHE A 58 3.75 9.36 -8.22
C PHE A 58 3.31 9.44 -9.66
N TYR A 59 4.26 9.44 -10.59
CA TYR A 59 3.92 9.47 -12.00
C TYR A 59 3.14 8.23 -12.39
N LYS A 60 3.51 7.07 -11.84
CA LYS A 60 2.89 5.83 -12.22
C LYS A 60 1.47 5.67 -11.67
N PHE A 61 1.25 6.12 -10.45
CA PHE A 61 -0.01 5.84 -9.78
C PHE A 61 -0.88 7.07 -9.60
N GLY A 62 -0.53 8.16 -10.20
CA GLY A 62 -1.29 9.37 -10.10
C GLY A 62 -0.46 10.44 -9.49
N SER A 63 -1.06 11.38 -8.84
CA SER A 63 -0.38 12.54 -8.35
C SER A 63 -0.60 12.71 -6.88
N GLU A 64 0.04 13.69 -6.32
CA GLU A 64 -0.20 14.11 -4.96
C GLU A 64 0.14 13.07 -3.91
N GLY A 65 1.04 12.17 -4.22
CA GLY A 65 1.55 11.24 -3.23
C GLY A 65 0.73 10.02 -2.94
N TYR A 66 -0.29 9.77 -3.76
CA TYR A 66 -1.10 8.60 -3.54
C TYR A 66 -0.70 7.45 -4.43
N VAL A 67 -0.79 6.25 -3.87
CA VAL A 67 -0.74 5.01 -4.65
C VAL A 67 -2.11 4.38 -4.49
N VAL A 68 -2.77 4.12 -5.61
CA VAL A 68 -4.11 3.56 -5.58
C VAL A 68 -4.09 2.22 -6.29
N ILE A 69 -4.57 1.18 -5.60
CA ILE A 69 -4.61 -0.18 -6.14
C ILE A 69 -6.05 -0.66 -6.05
N PRO A 70 -6.76 -0.75 -7.17
CA PRO A 70 -8.12 -1.29 -7.15
C PRO A 70 -8.09 -2.76 -6.74
N LYS A 71 -8.99 -3.15 -5.86
CA LYS A 71 -9.04 -4.54 -5.41
C LYS A 71 -9.31 -5.49 -6.56
N SER A 72 -9.99 -5.01 -7.60
CA SER A 72 -10.28 -5.84 -8.76
C SER A 72 -9.03 -6.23 -9.53
N ARG A 73 -7.91 -5.51 -9.32
CA ARG A 73 -6.66 -5.84 -9.98
C ARG A 73 -5.78 -6.78 -9.17
N ILE A 74 -6.17 -7.10 -7.95
CA ILE A 74 -5.36 -7.94 -7.07
C ILE A 74 -5.64 -9.40 -7.39
N SER A 75 -4.61 -10.13 -7.78
CA SER A 75 -4.74 -11.54 -8.08
C SER A 75 -4.39 -12.42 -6.89
N LYS A 76 -3.59 -11.92 -5.93
CA LYS A 76 -3.13 -12.76 -4.86
C LYS A 76 -2.66 -11.91 -3.68
N VAL A 77 -2.90 -12.36 -2.47
CA VAL A 77 -2.42 -11.70 -1.27
C VAL A 77 -1.70 -12.75 -0.43
N ASP A 78 -0.43 -12.53 -0.13
CA ASP A 78 0.37 -13.42 0.69
C ASP A 78 0.85 -12.69 1.93
N VAL A 79 1.15 -13.44 2.97
CA VAL A 79 1.71 -12.91 4.19
C VAL A 79 3.02 -13.61 4.46
N LYS A 80 4.09 -12.85 4.69
CA LYS A 80 5.38 -13.40 5.08
C LYS A 80 5.74 -12.86 6.44
N LYS A 81 6.04 -13.75 7.37
CA LYS A 81 6.35 -13.36 8.73
C LYS A 81 7.74 -13.84 9.10
N SER A 82 8.55 -12.94 9.62
CA SER A 82 9.82 -13.30 10.19
C SER A 82 9.89 -12.67 11.56
N LEU A 83 11.01 -12.87 12.26
CA LEU A 83 11.13 -12.39 13.62
C LEU A 83 10.97 -10.88 13.71
N LEU A 84 11.56 -10.15 12.78
CA LEU A 84 11.58 -8.71 12.84
C LEU A 84 10.76 -8.03 11.76
N SER A 85 10.06 -8.78 10.93
CA SER A 85 9.39 -8.19 9.78
C SER A 85 8.17 -9.02 9.40
N LYS A 86 7.02 -8.37 9.37
CA LYS A 86 5.78 -9.02 8.95
C LYS A 86 5.24 -8.24 7.78
N LYS A 87 5.10 -8.91 6.65
CA LYS A 87 4.80 -8.26 5.39
C LYS A 87 3.57 -8.85 4.74
N VAL A 88 2.83 -8.00 4.05
CA VAL A 88 1.75 -8.43 3.16
C VAL A 88 2.23 -8.17 1.74
N LEU A 89 2.16 -9.19 0.90
CA LEU A 89 2.55 -9.07 -0.49
C LEU A 89 1.29 -9.12 -1.34
N VAL A 90 1.05 -8.04 -2.07
CA VAL A 90 -0.14 -7.89 -2.92
C VAL A 90 0.30 -8.02 -4.36
N THR A 91 -0.09 -9.09 -5.01
CA THR A 91 0.26 -9.34 -6.40
C THR A 91 -0.90 -8.93 -7.30
N LEU A 92 -0.60 -8.12 -8.29
CA LEU A 92 -1.62 -7.66 -9.22
C LEU A 92 -1.69 -8.57 -10.43
N ASP A 93 -2.73 -8.37 -11.23
CA ASP A 93 -2.97 -9.19 -12.41
C ASP A 93 -1.90 -9.01 -13.50
N ASN A 94 -1.09 -7.95 -13.40
CA ASN A 94 0.02 -7.75 -14.32
C ASN A 94 1.35 -8.29 -13.79
N GLY A 95 1.33 -8.97 -12.65
CA GLY A 95 2.52 -9.58 -12.07
C GLY A 95 3.29 -8.69 -11.11
N GLN A 96 2.91 -7.42 -10.96
CA GLN A 96 3.60 -6.55 -10.03
C GLN A 96 3.26 -6.94 -8.60
N VAL A 97 4.25 -6.85 -7.71
CA VAL A 97 4.08 -7.17 -6.30
C VAL A 97 4.33 -5.91 -5.49
N HIS A 98 3.32 -5.52 -4.72
CA HIS A 98 3.41 -4.39 -3.82
C HIS A 98 3.51 -4.95 -2.40
N VAL A 99 4.49 -4.50 -1.64
CA VAL A 99 4.78 -5.06 -0.31
C VAL A 99 4.51 -4.01 0.74
N PHE A 100 3.79 -4.40 1.79
CA PHE A 100 3.54 -3.54 2.94
C PHE A 100 4.15 -4.22 4.17
N ASP A 101 5.12 -3.56 4.80
CA ASP A 101 5.88 -4.12 5.92
C ASP A 101 5.46 -3.42 7.20
N TYR A 102 4.88 -4.18 8.12
CA TYR A 102 4.39 -3.65 9.38
C TYR A 102 5.38 -3.88 10.52
N GLY A 103 6.60 -4.26 10.19
CA GLY A 103 7.64 -4.49 11.19
C GLY A 103 7.27 -5.66 12.08
N VAL A 104 7.35 -5.47 13.40
CA VAL A 104 7.07 -6.55 14.35
C VAL A 104 5.58 -6.61 14.70
N LEU A 105 4.76 -5.70 14.18
CA LEU A 105 3.34 -5.66 14.53
C LEU A 105 2.57 -6.72 13.75
N ASN A 106 1.38 -7.04 14.24
CA ASN A 106 0.57 -8.07 13.62
C ASN A 106 0.00 -7.57 12.30
N VAL A 107 0.35 -8.23 11.20
CA VAL A 107 -0.06 -7.83 9.87
C VAL A 107 -1.33 -8.55 9.41
N ASP A 108 -1.83 -9.52 10.16
CA ASP A 108 -3.01 -10.29 9.76
C ASP A 108 -4.25 -9.42 9.52
N PRO A 109 -4.56 -8.42 10.35
CA PRO A 109 -5.71 -7.57 10.07
C PRO A 109 -5.58 -6.83 8.76
N VAL A 110 -4.35 -6.43 8.39
CA VAL A 110 -4.10 -5.76 7.13
C VAL A 110 -4.44 -6.68 5.97
N ALA A 111 -3.91 -7.91 6.00
CA ALA A 111 -4.16 -8.88 4.94
C ALA A 111 -5.65 -9.20 4.85
N GLN A 112 -6.33 -9.34 5.97
CA GLN A 112 -7.75 -9.65 5.97
C GLN A 112 -8.56 -8.53 5.36
N ALA A 113 -8.24 -7.28 5.66
CA ALA A 113 -8.95 -6.15 5.09
C ALA A 113 -8.76 -6.09 3.58
N ILE A 114 -7.55 -6.38 3.11
CA ILE A 114 -7.27 -6.36 1.68
C ILE A 114 -8.04 -7.46 0.96
N GLN A 115 -8.24 -8.59 1.61
CA GLN A 115 -8.89 -9.73 0.98
C GLN A 115 -10.41 -9.72 1.03
N ARG A 116 -10.99 -8.80 1.75
CA ARG A 116 -12.45 -8.75 1.88
C ARG A 116 -13.18 -8.41 0.59
#